data_8717abc98e5f5371d0f6cb71f9a1aaac
#
_entry.id   8717abc98e5f5371d0f6cb71f9a1aaac
#
_cell.length_a   1.000
_cell.length_b   1.000
_cell.length_c   1.000
_cell.angle_alpha   90.00
_cell.angle_beta   90.00
_cell.angle_gamma   90.00
#
_symmetry.space_group_name_H-M   'P 1'
#
loop_
_entity.id
_entity.type
_entity.pdbx_description
1 polymer ?
#
loop_
_entity_poly.entity_id
_entity_poly.type
_entity_poly.pdbx_seq_one_letter_code
_entity_poly.pdbx_strand_id
1 'polypeptide(L)'
;MRVSGASWISAFLVAATLGVAAWAWMTLPPGAGVPTHYLGLDGHRHAGVSREALWAIPFASAVVTLALTFGPRFTGRRVEAFAPELYGMILISVTGLLLVTEATLVARAFDAGFNVMRPVAMATGILLLAIGNYLGKARQNPVVGLKTPWTLADPRVWDKTHRFTGRAMVIGGLALIGLGLLLHDGTLLGLAIGLCTAAPMLAGALRSRTLAHQT
;
A
#
# COMPACT_ATOMS: atom_id res chain seq x y z
N MET A 1 -10.89 23.78 -10.71
CA MET A 1 -10.50 22.69 -9.80
C MET A 1 -9.02 22.39 -10.03
N ARG A 2 -8.14 22.74 -9.08
CA ARG A 2 -6.71 22.38 -9.22
C ARG A 2 -6.56 20.92 -8.81
N VAL A 3 -6.12 20.06 -9.74
CA VAL A 3 -5.68 18.71 -9.44
C VAL A 3 -4.37 18.84 -8.66
N SER A 4 -4.24 18.16 -7.53
CA SER A 4 -3.04 18.25 -6.70
C SER A 4 -1.82 17.67 -7.46
N GLY A 5 -0.61 18.12 -7.13
CA GLY A 5 0.62 17.53 -7.69
C GLY A 5 0.70 16.02 -7.44
N ALA A 6 0.20 15.54 -6.29
CA ALA A 6 0.13 14.12 -5.96
C ALA A 6 -0.77 13.34 -6.93
N SER A 7 -1.88 13.92 -7.38
CA SER A 7 -2.77 13.27 -8.35
C SER A 7 -2.11 13.14 -9.73
N TRP A 8 -1.30 14.11 -10.15
CA TRP A 8 -0.55 14.02 -11.41
C TRP A 8 0.55 12.95 -11.34
N ILE A 9 1.29 12.91 -10.22
CA ILE A 9 2.30 11.87 -10.00
C ILE A 9 1.65 10.48 -10.01
N SER A 10 0.52 10.31 -9.33
CA SER A 10 -0.18 9.03 -9.28
C SER A 10 -0.76 8.63 -10.65
N ALA A 11 -1.27 9.58 -11.44
CA ALA A 11 -1.70 9.32 -12.81
C ALA A 11 -0.53 8.86 -13.69
N PHE A 12 0.65 9.46 -13.54
CA PHE A 12 1.87 9.01 -14.21
C PHE A 12 2.27 7.59 -13.78
N LEU A 13 2.21 7.27 -12.48
CA LEU A 13 2.51 5.92 -11.98
C LEU A 13 1.52 4.87 -12.52
N VAL A 14 0.23 5.21 -12.62
CA VAL A 14 -0.77 4.34 -13.27
C VAL A 14 -0.44 4.13 -14.76
N ALA A 15 -0.09 5.19 -15.48
CA ALA A 15 0.31 5.09 -16.87
C ALA A 15 1.57 4.22 -17.04
N ALA A 16 2.54 4.35 -16.13
CA ALA A 16 3.73 3.51 -16.10
C ALA A 16 3.38 2.04 -15.85
N THR A 17 2.45 1.75 -14.92
CA THR A 17 1.97 0.39 -14.64
C THR A 17 1.32 -0.23 -15.87
N LEU A 18 0.46 0.54 -16.57
CA LEU A 18 -0.13 0.13 -17.87
C LEU A 18 0.94 -0.11 -18.93
N GLY A 19 1.96 0.76 -19.01
CA GLY A 19 3.07 0.63 -19.96
C GLY A 19 3.89 -0.64 -19.73
N VAL A 20 4.17 -0.99 -18.46
CA VAL A 20 4.87 -2.23 -18.09
C VAL A 20 4.07 -3.46 -18.51
N ALA A 21 2.76 -3.49 -18.22
CA ALA A 21 1.88 -4.59 -18.62
C ALA A 21 1.78 -4.72 -20.16
N ALA A 22 1.60 -3.60 -20.86
CA ALA A 22 1.52 -3.58 -22.32
C ALA A 22 2.82 -4.05 -22.98
N TRP A 23 3.97 -3.60 -22.45
CA TRP A 23 5.27 -4.07 -22.93
C TRP A 23 5.44 -5.58 -22.70
N ALA A 24 5.11 -6.08 -21.52
CA ALA A 24 5.17 -7.51 -21.21
C ALA A 24 4.21 -8.31 -22.12
N TRP A 25 3.00 -7.82 -22.33
CA TRP A 25 2.04 -8.43 -23.24
C TRP A 25 2.57 -8.60 -24.65
N MET A 26 3.32 -7.64 -25.18
CA MET A 26 3.88 -7.70 -26.53
C MET A 26 5.14 -8.56 -26.62
N THR A 27 5.92 -8.68 -25.53
CA THR A 27 7.27 -9.27 -25.56
C THR A 27 7.35 -10.68 -24.97
N LEU A 28 6.41 -11.07 -24.11
CA LEU A 28 6.39 -12.42 -23.52
C LEU A 28 6.14 -13.47 -24.61
N PRO A 29 6.89 -14.58 -24.59
CA PRO A 29 6.67 -15.67 -25.54
C PRO A 29 5.29 -16.32 -25.36
N PRO A 30 4.77 -17.02 -26.41
CA PRO A 30 3.53 -17.78 -26.30
C PRO A 30 3.58 -18.78 -25.14
N GLY A 31 2.51 -18.82 -24.33
CA GLY A 31 2.41 -19.68 -23.14
C GLY A 31 3.07 -19.13 -21.87
N ALA A 32 3.84 -18.03 -21.97
CA ALA A 32 4.34 -17.32 -20.80
C ALA A 32 3.30 -16.34 -20.24
N GLY A 33 3.37 -16.10 -18.95
CA GLY A 33 2.49 -15.17 -18.23
C GLY A 33 2.82 -15.13 -16.75
N VAL A 34 1.97 -14.48 -15.98
CA VAL A 34 2.11 -14.38 -14.53
C VAL A 34 1.62 -15.67 -13.88
N PRO A 35 2.40 -16.27 -12.95
CA PRO A 35 1.93 -17.39 -12.15
C PRO A 35 0.68 -16.99 -11.35
N THR A 36 -0.40 -17.73 -11.54
CA THR A 36 -1.67 -17.49 -10.85
C THR A 36 -2.00 -18.67 -9.93
N HIS A 37 -2.40 -18.32 -8.71
CA HIS A 37 -2.95 -19.30 -7.76
C HIS A 37 -4.31 -18.78 -7.31
N TYR A 38 -5.35 -19.52 -7.58
CA TYR A 38 -6.70 -19.17 -7.16
C TYR A 38 -7.44 -20.38 -6.56
N LEU A 39 -8.38 -20.11 -5.69
CA LEU A 39 -9.29 -21.09 -5.15
C LEU A 39 -10.48 -21.18 -6.12
N GLY A 40 -10.65 -22.34 -6.78
CA GLY A 40 -11.77 -22.58 -7.64
C GLY A 40 -13.09 -22.71 -6.86
N LEU A 41 -14.21 -22.59 -7.55
CA LEU A 41 -15.54 -22.82 -6.98
C LEU A 41 -15.74 -24.28 -6.52
N ASP A 42 -14.89 -25.18 -6.98
CA ASP A 42 -14.77 -26.58 -6.56
C ASP A 42 -14.03 -26.78 -5.23
N GLY A 43 -13.56 -25.70 -4.60
CA GLY A 43 -12.81 -25.71 -3.35
C GLY A 43 -11.34 -26.15 -3.50
N HIS A 44 -10.87 -26.41 -4.72
CA HIS A 44 -9.48 -26.80 -4.98
C HIS A 44 -8.60 -25.58 -5.33
N ARG A 45 -7.32 -25.67 -4.98
CA ARG A 45 -6.33 -24.69 -5.39
C ARG A 45 -5.85 -25.01 -6.80
N HIS A 46 -6.07 -24.08 -7.70
CA HIS A 46 -5.57 -24.14 -9.05
C HIS A 46 -4.29 -23.30 -9.16
N ALA A 47 -3.29 -23.84 -9.82
CA ALA A 47 -2.07 -23.13 -10.17
C ALA A 47 -1.93 -23.14 -11.69
N GLY A 48 -1.63 -22.01 -12.26
CA GLY A 48 -1.48 -21.87 -13.70
C GLY A 48 -0.65 -20.66 -14.05
N VAL A 49 -0.50 -20.44 -15.35
CA VAL A 49 0.12 -19.23 -15.89
C VAL A 49 -0.95 -18.52 -16.73
N SER A 50 -1.20 -17.25 -16.45
CA SER A 50 -2.15 -16.44 -17.20
C SER A 50 -1.47 -15.19 -17.75
N ARG A 51 -1.64 -14.96 -19.03
CA ARG A 51 -1.18 -13.72 -19.68
C ARG A 51 -2.14 -12.58 -19.39
N GLU A 52 -3.42 -12.86 -19.29
CA GLU A 52 -4.49 -11.91 -18.94
C GLU A 52 -4.29 -11.32 -17.54
N ALA A 53 -3.67 -12.07 -16.64
CA ALA A 53 -3.36 -11.62 -15.28
C ALA A 53 -2.43 -10.40 -15.24
N LEU A 54 -1.67 -10.12 -16.32
CA LEU A 54 -0.89 -8.88 -16.47
C LEU A 54 -1.73 -7.60 -16.37
N TRP A 55 -3.03 -7.67 -16.65
CA TRP A 55 -3.90 -6.49 -16.59
C TRP A 55 -4.55 -6.28 -15.22
N ALA A 56 -4.41 -7.22 -14.30
CA ALA A 56 -5.07 -7.15 -12.99
C ALA A 56 -4.54 -5.98 -12.13
N ILE A 57 -3.22 -5.82 -12.03
CA ILE A 57 -2.61 -4.74 -11.24
C ILE A 57 -2.82 -3.36 -11.89
N PRO A 58 -2.63 -3.15 -13.19
CA PRO A 58 -2.97 -1.90 -13.84
C PRO A 58 -4.43 -1.49 -13.64
N PHE A 59 -5.37 -2.42 -13.77
CA PHE A 59 -6.79 -2.17 -13.51
C PHE A 59 -7.02 -1.78 -12.05
N ALA A 60 -6.49 -2.54 -11.09
CA ALA A 60 -6.57 -2.24 -9.67
C ALA A 60 -5.94 -0.86 -9.36
N SER A 61 -4.78 -0.55 -9.96
CA SER A 61 -4.10 0.74 -9.79
C SER A 61 -4.96 1.91 -10.27
N ALA A 62 -5.61 1.77 -11.43
CA ALA A 62 -6.54 2.77 -11.94
C ALA A 62 -7.76 2.96 -11.01
N VAL A 63 -8.40 1.87 -10.60
CA VAL A 63 -9.57 1.89 -9.70
C VAL A 63 -9.22 2.52 -8.36
N VAL A 64 -8.12 2.10 -7.72
CA VAL A 64 -7.67 2.65 -6.43
C VAL A 64 -7.34 4.14 -6.56
N THR A 65 -6.64 4.53 -7.62
CA THR A 65 -6.29 5.95 -7.85
C THR A 65 -7.54 6.80 -8.06
N LEU A 66 -8.50 6.32 -8.85
CA LEU A 66 -9.79 7.00 -9.04
C LEU A 66 -10.58 7.07 -7.73
N ALA A 67 -10.68 5.97 -7.00
CA ALA A 67 -11.39 5.92 -5.72
C ALA A 67 -10.78 6.88 -4.69
N LEU A 68 -9.46 6.91 -4.56
CA LEU A 68 -8.77 7.83 -3.67
C LEU A 68 -8.86 9.28 -4.17
N THR A 69 -8.82 9.56 -5.46
CA THR A 69 -8.87 10.93 -5.99
C THR A 69 -10.29 11.52 -5.93
N PHE A 70 -11.30 10.72 -6.22
CA PHE A 70 -12.68 11.19 -6.35
C PHE A 70 -13.58 10.81 -5.18
N GLY A 71 -13.30 9.71 -4.49
CA GLY A 71 -14.11 9.22 -3.36
C GLY A 71 -14.42 10.28 -2.30
N PRO A 72 -13.46 11.08 -1.83
CA PRO A 72 -13.73 12.14 -0.85
C PRO A 72 -14.75 13.19 -1.33
N ARG A 73 -14.84 13.41 -2.63
CA ARG A 73 -15.78 14.38 -3.23
C ARG A 73 -17.23 13.92 -3.11
N PHE A 74 -17.48 12.61 -3.24
CA PHE A 74 -18.82 12.04 -3.09
C PHE A 74 -19.32 12.05 -1.64
N THR A 75 -18.39 12.08 -0.67
CA THR A 75 -18.76 12.14 0.76
C THR A 75 -18.93 13.58 1.26
N GLY A 76 -18.79 14.59 0.40
CA GLY A 76 -18.86 16.02 0.79
C GLY A 76 -17.68 16.46 1.70
N ARG A 77 -16.70 15.60 1.92
CA ARG A 77 -15.59 15.83 2.85
C ARG A 77 -14.35 16.30 2.09
N ARG A 78 -13.90 17.50 2.40
CA ARG A 78 -12.65 18.04 1.83
C ARG A 78 -11.45 17.49 2.61
N VAL A 79 -10.97 16.30 2.24
CA VAL A 79 -9.79 15.66 2.87
C VAL A 79 -8.55 16.55 2.81
N GLU A 80 -8.41 17.29 1.71
CA GLU A 80 -7.31 18.25 1.49
C GLU A 80 -7.26 19.37 2.54
N ALA A 81 -8.38 19.64 3.23
CA ALA A 81 -8.43 20.65 4.29
C ALA A 81 -7.85 20.15 5.63
N PHE A 82 -7.79 18.82 5.84
CA PHE A 82 -7.41 18.25 7.14
C PHE A 82 -6.01 17.65 7.18
N ALA A 83 -5.56 17.04 6.09
CA ALA A 83 -4.26 16.36 6.01
C ALA A 83 -3.76 16.22 4.56
N PRO A 84 -3.51 17.33 3.83
CA PRO A 84 -3.18 17.29 2.40
C PRO A 84 -1.89 16.52 2.11
N GLU A 85 -0.85 16.69 2.93
CA GLU A 85 0.42 16.01 2.74
C GLU A 85 0.28 14.49 2.98
N LEU A 86 -0.37 14.09 4.06
CA LEU A 86 -0.60 12.68 4.35
C LEU A 86 -1.40 12.01 3.24
N TYR A 87 -2.45 12.68 2.77
CA TYR A 87 -3.29 12.14 1.70
C TYR A 87 -2.53 11.99 0.38
N GLY A 88 -1.76 13.02 0.01
CA GLY A 88 -0.89 12.97 -1.17
C GLY A 88 0.15 11.85 -1.08
N MET A 89 0.76 11.66 0.10
CA MET A 89 1.71 10.58 0.34
C MET A 89 1.07 9.20 0.27
N ILE A 90 -0.14 9.02 0.81
CA ILE A 90 -0.89 7.76 0.66
C ILE A 90 -1.13 7.46 -0.82
N LEU A 91 -1.63 8.43 -1.58
CA LEU A 91 -1.94 8.26 -2.98
C LEU A 91 -0.71 7.86 -3.80
N ILE A 92 0.41 8.58 -3.66
CA ILE A 92 1.66 8.30 -4.38
C ILE A 92 2.25 6.96 -3.94
N SER A 93 2.28 6.68 -2.64
CA SER A 93 2.93 5.46 -2.11
C SER A 93 2.16 4.20 -2.47
N VAL A 94 0.82 4.24 -2.46
CA VAL A 94 -0.01 3.11 -2.85
C VAL A 94 0.13 2.83 -4.35
N THR A 95 0.05 3.85 -5.20
CA THR A 95 0.23 3.68 -6.65
C THR A 95 1.66 3.26 -7.00
N GLY A 96 2.67 3.77 -6.28
CA GLY A 96 4.06 3.35 -6.42
C GLY A 96 4.28 1.88 -6.04
N LEU A 97 3.66 1.42 -4.94
CA LEU A 97 3.70 0.01 -4.54
C LEU A 97 3.06 -0.89 -5.60
N LEU A 98 1.94 -0.47 -6.21
CA LEU A 98 1.29 -1.23 -7.29
C LEU A 98 2.18 -1.31 -8.53
N LEU A 99 2.87 -0.22 -8.89
CA LEU A 99 3.85 -0.24 -9.99
C LEU A 99 5.01 -1.21 -9.71
N VAL A 100 5.58 -1.18 -8.51
CA VAL A 100 6.65 -2.14 -8.14
C VAL A 100 6.12 -3.56 -8.17
N THR A 101 4.90 -3.80 -7.67
CA THR A 101 4.29 -5.13 -7.71
C THR A 101 4.12 -5.63 -9.13
N GLU A 102 3.60 -4.79 -10.05
CA GLU A 102 3.49 -5.14 -11.47
C GLU A 102 4.86 -5.44 -12.09
N ALA A 103 5.83 -4.56 -11.91
CA ALA A 103 7.18 -4.75 -12.46
C ALA A 103 7.83 -6.07 -11.98
N THR A 104 7.61 -6.44 -10.73
CA THR A 104 8.15 -7.68 -10.16
C THR A 104 7.42 -8.93 -10.65
N LEU A 105 6.10 -8.85 -10.86
CA LEU A 105 5.34 -9.94 -11.47
C LEU A 105 5.74 -10.16 -12.93
N VAL A 106 5.95 -9.08 -13.67
CA VAL A 106 6.48 -9.14 -15.04
C VAL A 106 7.88 -9.73 -15.06
N ALA A 107 8.79 -9.28 -14.16
CA ALA A 107 10.13 -9.88 -14.03
C ALA A 107 10.06 -11.39 -13.74
N ARG A 108 9.13 -11.81 -12.89
CA ARG A 108 8.88 -13.22 -12.59
C ARG A 108 8.36 -14.00 -13.80
N ALA A 109 7.60 -13.37 -14.70
CA ALA A 109 7.11 -13.99 -15.93
C ALA A 109 8.26 -14.25 -16.95
N PHE A 110 9.29 -13.40 -16.96
CA PHE A 110 10.50 -13.60 -17.77
C PHE A 110 11.52 -14.53 -17.11
N ASP A 111 11.65 -14.47 -15.79
CA ASP A 111 12.60 -15.29 -15.01
C ASP A 111 11.86 -15.96 -13.84
N ALA A 112 11.64 -17.26 -13.97
CA ALA A 112 11.00 -18.07 -12.94
C ALA A 112 11.79 -18.12 -11.61
N GLY A 113 13.07 -17.75 -11.58
CA GLY A 113 13.88 -17.62 -10.36
C GLY A 113 13.73 -16.29 -9.65
N PHE A 114 13.11 -15.28 -10.26
CA PHE A 114 13.02 -13.94 -9.70
C PHE A 114 12.22 -13.91 -8.39
N ASN A 115 12.80 -13.34 -7.35
CA ASN A 115 12.17 -13.25 -6.03
C ASN A 115 11.31 -11.98 -5.92
N VAL A 116 10.01 -12.12 -6.14
CA VAL A 116 9.01 -11.04 -6.09
C VAL A 116 8.93 -10.41 -4.70
N MET A 117 9.11 -11.19 -3.63
CA MET A 117 8.89 -10.71 -2.26
C MET A 117 9.92 -9.67 -1.82
N ARG A 118 11.15 -9.70 -2.34
CA ARG A 118 12.18 -8.73 -1.97
C ARG A 118 11.84 -7.29 -2.36
N PRO A 119 11.59 -6.98 -3.65
CA PRO A 119 11.22 -5.61 -4.05
C PRO A 119 9.88 -5.17 -3.44
N VAL A 120 8.92 -6.10 -3.28
CA VAL A 120 7.62 -5.78 -2.65
C VAL A 120 7.78 -5.45 -1.17
N ALA A 121 8.63 -6.17 -0.42
CA ALA A 121 8.93 -5.84 0.98
C ALA A 121 9.59 -4.46 1.10
N MET A 122 10.57 -4.16 0.25
CA MET A 122 11.24 -2.86 0.24
C MET A 122 10.28 -1.72 -0.12
N ALA A 123 9.45 -1.90 -1.14
CA ALA A 123 8.44 -0.91 -1.54
C ALA A 123 7.38 -0.69 -0.45
N THR A 124 6.94 -1.78 0.22
CA THR A 124 6.06 -1.68 1.40
C THR A 124 6.75 -0.95 2.54
N GLY A 125 8.04 -1.20 2.77
CA GLY A 125 8.84 -0.47 3.74
C GLY A 125 8.88 1.03 3.45
N ILE A 126 9.10 1.43 2.20
CA ILE A 126 9.07 2.83 1.76
C ILE A 126 7.68 3.45 1.98
N LEU A 127 6.61 2.71 1.65
CA LEU A 127 5.22 3.14 1.92
C LEU A 127 5.01 3.40 3.41
N LEU A 128 5.42 2.48 4.28
CA LEU A 128 5.29 2.64 5.74
C LEU A 128 6.10 3.84 6.26
N LEU A 129 7.32 4.05 5.75
CA LEU A 129 8.13 5.24 6.06
C LEU A 129 7.41 6.53 5.67
N ALA A 130 6.91 6.59 4.45
CA ALA A 130 6.23 7.76 3.92
C ALA A 130 4.97 8.09 4.75
N ILE A 131 4.07 7.12 4.91
CA ILE A 131 2.82 7.31 5.68
C ILE A 131 3.14 7.60 7.15
N GLY A 132 4.02 6.84 7.78
CA GLY A 132 4.37 6.97 9.19
C GLY A 132 4.93 8.34 9.54
N ASN A 133 5.75 8.92 8.66
CA ASN A 133 6.32 10.26 8.86
C ASN A 133 5.27 11.39 8.86
N TYR A 134 4.17 11.20 8.11
CA TYR A 134 3.10 12.20 8.04
C TYR A 134 1.93 11.90 8.98
N LEU A 135 1.75 10.65 9.40
CA LEU A 135 0.61 10.22 10.21
C LEU A 135 0.50 11.01 11.53
N GLY A 136 1.61 11.24 12.21
CA GLY A 136 1.65 12.00 13.46
C GLY A 136 1.42 13.51 13.32
N LYS A 137 1.33 14.03 12.10
CA LYS A 137 1.05 15.44 11.80
C LYS A 137 -0.41 15.68 11.41
N ALA A 138 -1.16 14.61 11.15
CA ALA A 138 -2.56 14.70 10.74
C ALA A 138 -3.43 15.17 11.90
N ARG A 139 -4.15 16.27 11.72
CA ARG A 139 -5.16 16.73 12.67
C ARG A 139 -6.34 15.74 12.69
N GLN A 140 -7.06 15.71 13.82
CA GLN A 140 -8.27 14.89 13.96
C GLN A 140 -9.25 15.16 12.81
N ASN A 141 -9.61 14.07 12.12
CA ASN A 141 -10.51 14.15 10.97
C ASN A 141 -11.25 12.80 10.76
N PRO A 142 -12.41 12.81 10.10
CA PRO A 142 -13.18 11.58 9.90
C PRO A 142 -12.75 10.75 8.68
N VAL A 143 -11.70 11.14 7.95
CA VAL A 143 -11.36 10.53 6.65
C VAL A 143 -10.11 9.68 6.72
N VAL A 144 -8.99 10.22 7.21
CA VAL A 144 -7.67 9.59 7.17
C VAL A 144 -7.11 9.44 8.58
N GLY A 145 -6.61 8.26 8.89
CA GLY A 145 -5.97 7.95 10.18
C GLY A 145 -6.56 6.73 10.87
N LEU A 146 -6.04 6.42 12.05
CA LEU A 146 -6.51 5.35 12.91
C LEU A 146 -7.77 5.80 13.68
N LYS A 147 -8.92 5.44 13.14
CA LYS A 147 -10.24 5.84 13.66
C LYS A 147 -10.76 4.80 14.64
N THR A 148 -10.58 5.07 15.91
CA THR A 148 -11.24 4.35 17.00
C THR A 148 -12.26 5.28 17.67
N PRO A 149 -13.25 4.77 18.44
CA PRO A 149 -14.15 5.62 19.19
C PRO A 149 -13.39 6.65 20.05
N TRP A 150 -12.28 6.26 20.63
CA TRP A 150 -11.46 7.09 21.51
C TRP A 150 -10.69 8.18 20.77
N THR A 151 -10.09 7.86 19.62
CA THR A 151 -9.39 8.86 18.80
C THR A 151 -10.33 9.88 18.18
N LEU A 152 -11.57 9.50 17.88
CA LEU A 152 -12.58 10.40 17.36
C LEU A 152 -13.23 11.26 18.45
N ALA A 153 -13.23 10.80 19.71
CA ALA A 153 -13.82 11.53 20.83
C ALA A 153 -12.91 12.63 21.39
N ASP A 154 -11.59 12.41 21.42
CA ASP A 154 -10.62 13.33 22.03
C ASP A 154 -9.41 13.62 21.11
N PRO A 155 -9.18 14.89 20.73
CA PRO A 155 -8.01 15.30 19.95
C PRO A 155 -6.66 14.94 20.59
N ARG A 156 -6.57 14.92 21.94
CA ARG A 156 -5.34 14.54 22.64
C ARG A 156 -5.02 13.06 22.46
N VAL A 157 -6.07 12.20 22.53
CA VAL A 157 -5.94 10.76 22.26
C VAL A 157 -5.56 10.55 20.81
N TRP A 158 -6.17 11.30 19.87
CA TRP A 158 -5.81 11.30 18.46
C TRP A 158 -4.31 11.56 18.26
N ASP A 159 -3.82 12.70 18.74
CA ASP A 159 -2.42 13.12 18.54
C ASP A 159 -1.41 12.11 19.10
N LYS A 160 -1.63 11.67 20.34
CA LYS A 160 -0.73 10.71 21.00
C LYS A 160 -0.73 9.35 20.28
N THR A 161 -1.90 8.88 19.84
CA THR A 161 -2.04 7.62 19.10
C THR A 161 -1.36 7.69 17.75
N HIS A 162 -1.63 8.74 16.96
CA HIS A 162 -1.07 8.87 15.63
C HIS A 162 0.43 9.08 15.61
N ARG A 163 0.99 9.84 16.58
CA ARG A 163 2.45 9.96 16.75
C ARG A 163 3.09 8.63 17.10
N PHE A 164 2.48 7.84 17.98
CA PHE A 164 3.00 6.52 18.34
C PHE A 164 2.94 5.57 17.13
N THR A 165 1.77 5.45 16.49
CA THR A 165 1.58 4.58 15.31
C THR A 165 2.51 4.98 14.18
N GLY A 166 2.66 6.28 13.90
CA GLY A 166 3.57 6.78 12.87
C GLY A 166 5.03 6.37 13.12
N ARG A 167 5.51 6.49 14.37
CA ARG A 167 6.88 6.03 14.73
C ARG A 167 7.03 4.52 14.56
N ALA A 168 6.03 3.75 14.98
CA ALA A 168 6.05 2.29 14.81
C ALA A 168 6.04 1.89 13.33
N MET A 169 5.30 2.60 12.46
CA MET A 169 5.34 2.40 11.01
C MET A 169 6.72 2.73 10.42
N VAL A 170 7.36 3.81 10.87
CA VAL A 170 8.72 4.15 10.43
C VAL A 170 9.71 3.05 10.80
N ILE A 171 9.67 2.54 12.03
CA ILE A 171 10.52 1.43 12.46
C ILE A 171 10.24 0.17 11.65
N GLY A 172 8.97 -0.20 11.48
CA GLY A 172 8.57 -1.34 10.66
C GLY A 172 8.98 -1.19 9.19
N GLY A 173 8.90 0.01 8.64
CA GLY A 173 9.33 0.32 7.29
C GLY A 173 10.84 0.16 7.09
N LEU A 174 11.65 0.67 8.02
CA LEU A 174 13.10 0.47 8.00
C LEU A 174 13.47 -1.02 8.14
N ALA A 175 12.78 -1.74 9.02
CA ALA A 175 12.97 -3.18 9.18
C ALA A 175 12.66 -3.93 7.88
N LEU A 176 11.55 -3.62 7.21
CA LEU A 176 11.20 -4.27 5.93
C LEU A 176 12.21 -4.00 4.82
N ILE A 177 12.74 -2.78 4.73
CA ILE A 177 13.78 -2.47 3.76
C ILE A 177 15.03 -3.31 4.06
N GLY A 178 15.48 -3.35 5.32
CA GLY A 178 16.61 -4.15 5.74
C GLY A 178 16.41 -5.65 5.48
N LEU A 179 15.25 -6.20 5.84
CA LEU A 179 14.92 -7.60 5.58
C LEU A 179 14.83 -7.90 4.08
N GLY A 180 14.27 -7.02 3.26
CA GLY A 180 14.23 -7.16 1.81
C GLY A 180 15.61 -7.17 1.15
N LEU A 181 16.60 -6.47 1.74
CA LEU A 181 17.98 -6.50 1.28
C LEU A 181 18.71 -7.79 1.70
N LEU A 182 18.45 -8.29 2.91
CA LEU A 182 19.23 -9.38 3.53
C LEU A 182 18.63 -10.76 3.29
N LEU A 183 17.30 -10.89 3.30
CA LEU A 183 16.63 -12.19 3.18
C LEU A 183 16.30 -12.55 1.74
N HIS A 184 16.38 -13.86 1.46
CA HIS A 184 16.02 -14.46 0.17
C HIS A 184 14.76 -15.33 0.27
N ASP A 185 14.35 -15.71 1.47
CA ASP A 185 13.14 -16.52 1.71
C ASP A 185 11.89 -15.69 1.53
N GLY A 186 11.07 -16.01 0.51
CA GLY A 186 9.85 -15.30 0.19
C GLY A 186 8.75 -15.45 1.26
N THR A 187 8.73 -16.60 1.98
CA THR A 187 7.75 -16.84 3.04
C THR A 187 8.03 -15.97 4.26
N LEU A 188 9.30 -15.90 4.67
CA LEU A 188 9.71 -15.04 5.77
C LEU A 188 9.48 -13.56 5.45
N LEU A 189 9.75 -13.13 4.21
CA LEU A 189 9.45 -11.77 3.76
C LEU A 189 7.95 -11.48 3.76
N GLY A 190 7.12 -12.42 3.29
CA GLY A 190 5.66 -12.28 3.34
C GLY A 190 5.13 -12.13 4.78
N LEU A 191 5.63 -12.95 5.72
CA LEU A 191 5.29 -12.83 7.14
C LEU A 191 5.77 -11.49 7.73
N ALA A 192 6.97 -11.04 7.37
CA ALA A 192 7.49 -9.74 7.81
C ALA A 192 6.64 -8.57 7.27
N ILE A 193 6.20 -8.61 6.01
CA ILE A 193 5.27 -7.62 5.45
C ILE A 193 3.98 -7.58 6.28
N GLY A 194 3.36 -8.74 6.53
CA GLY A 194 2.15 -8.83 7.33
C GLY A 194 2.35 -8.28 8.74
N LEU A 195 3.42 -8.67 9.43
CA LEU A 195 3.71 -8.21 10.78
C LEU A 195 4.00 -6.72 10.85
N CYS A 196 4.91 -6.21 10.02
CA CYS A 196 5.31 -4.80 10.03
C CYS A 196 4.19 -3.84 9.61
N THR A 197 3.20 -4.32 8.84
CA THR A 197 2.01 -3.52 8.50
C THR A 197 0.92 -3.59 9.57
N ALA A 198 0.64 -4.77 10.11
CA ALA A 198 -0.45 -4.97 11.07
C ALA A 198 -0.09 -4.52 12.49
N ALA A 199 1.13 -4.82 12.98
CA ALA A 199 1.51 -4.54 14.36
C ALA A 199 1.43 -3.05 14.74
N PRO A 200 1.88 -2.08 13.93
CA PRO A 200 1.72 -0.67 14.24
C PRO A 200 0.25 -0.23 14.38
N MET A 201 -0.63 -0.76 13.52
CA MET A 201 -2.05 -0.45 13.54
C MET A 201 -2.73 -1.02 14.80
N LEU A 202 -2.47 -2.29 15.10
CA LEU A 202 -3.01 -2.95 16.28
C LEU A 202 -2.51 -2.30 17.58
N ALA A 203 -1.20 -2.07 17.68
CA ALA A 203 -0.60 -1.40 18.84
C ALA A 203 -1.15 0.03 19.03
N GLY A 204 -1.35 0.77 17.94
CA GLY A 204 -1.98 2.08 17.96
C GLY A 204 -3.44 2.03 18.44
N ALA A 205 -4.22 1.07 17.97
CA ALA A 205 -5.61 0.88 18.38
C ALA A 205 -5.70 0.54 19.88
N LEU A 206 -4.87 -0.38 20.36
CA LEU A 206 -4.81 -0.74 21.79
C LEU A 206 -4.38 0.47 22.63
N ARG A 207 -3.36 1.21 22.19
CA ARG A 207 -2.89 2.41 22.90
C ARG A 207 -3.96 3.50 22.96
N SER A 208 -4.80 3.66 21.93
CA SER A 208 -5.88 4.65 21.95
C SER A 208 -6.89 4.38 23.05
N ARG A 209 -7.18 3.11 23.33
CA ARG A 209 -8.04 2.69 24.45
C ARG A 209 -7.42 3.04 25.82
N THR A 210 -6.15 2.69 26.02
CA THR A 210 -5.46 2.99 27.30
C THR A 210 -5.34 4.49 27.55
N LEU A 211 -5.10 5.29 26.53
CA LEU A 211 -5.02 6.75 26.67
C LEU A 211 -6.36 7.38 27.04
N ALA A 212 -7.47 6.84 26.54
CA ALA A 212 -8.82 7.34 26.88
C ALA A 212 -9.22 7.09 28.35
N HIS A 213 -8.64 6.08 29.00
CA HIS A 213 -8.88 5.82 30.43
C HIS A 213 -7.97 6.65 31.37
N GLN A 214 -7.02 7.42 30.80
CA GLN A 214 -6.09 8.28 31.55
C GLN A 214 -6.44 9.77 31.46
N THR A 215 -7.42 10.11 30.65
CA THR A 215 -8.00 11.46 30.50
C THR A 215 -9.35 11.54 31.18
#